data_adce36b819a7f5990c042710a8da02cf
#
_entry.id   adce36b819a7f5990c042710a8da02cf
#
_cell.length_a   1.000
_cell.length_b   1.000
_cell.length_c   1.000
_cell.angle_alpha   90.00
_cell.angle_beta   90.00
_cell.angle_gamma   90.00
#
_symmetry.space_group_name_H-M   'P 1'
#
loop_
_entity.id
_entity.type
_entity.pdbx_description
1 polymer ?
#
loop_
_entity_poly.entity_id
_entity_poly.type
_entity_poly.pdbx_seq_one_letter_code
_entity_poly.pdbx_strand_id
1 'polypeptide(L)'
;MFSLESEVLARHLPLFIEKSVLFFGYVRDDFAQSLTGAKSVSVFSSYFDYAHSRQTVEFGVENSKKADLAVYYWAKNKQECQYQLLEWLAQAEVGQELLIIGENRAGVRSVEKMLESFGNIAKIDSARRCGLYHFELQNVPTFNSEKFWKSYELNDLTIFALPAVFSSAELDSGTKLLLSTFHKADGLTGKVLDLGCGAGVIGASLKKQFPKIKLTMSDIHAMAIASSKRTLSENALEGEVLASDVFSHIEGRFDLIVSNPPFHDGVDTAYQAVENLILQAKNHLTQGGELRIVANAFLPYPDLLDSAFGKHEVVAKSTKFKVYSARN
;
A
#
# COMPACT_ATOMS: atom_id res chain seq x y z
N MET A 1 -5.55 7.36 20.74
CA MET A 1 -4.28 8.11 20.97
C MET A 1 -3.87 8.68 19.64
N PHE A 2 -3.47 9.96 19.57
CA PHE A 2 -3.02 10.57 18.32
C PHE A 2 -1.59 10.11 17.97
N SER A 3 -1.27 10.10 16.68
CA SER A 3 0.11 9.92 16.18
C SER A 3 0.99 11.11 16.60
N LEU A 4 2.31 10.94 16.51
CA LEU A 4 3.24 12.03 16.83
C LEU A 4 3.03 13.25 15.92
N GLU A 5 2.67 13.03 14.67
CA GLU A 5 2.30 14.04 13.69
C GLU A 5 1.07 14.83 14.15
N SER A 6 0.01 14.14 14.53
CA SER A 6 -1.23 14.74 14.98
C SER A 6 -1.09 15.47 16.32
N GLU A 7 -0.21 15.01 17.21
CA GLU A 7 0.15 15.75 18.43
C GLU A 7 0.81 17.12 18.12
N VAL A 8 1.59 17.19 17.04
CA VAL A 8 2.17 18.47 16.60
C VAL A 8 1.09 19.37 15.99
N LEU A 9 0.22 18.84 15.12
CA LEU A 9 -0.90 19.59 14.55
C LEU A 9 -1.85 20.12 15.62
N ALA A 10 -2.09 19.38 16.71
CA ALA A 10 -2.94 19.79 17.82
C ALA A 10 -2.44 21.08 18.55
N ARG A 11 -1.19 21.47 18.36
CA ARG A 11 -0.63 22.73 18.87
C ARG A 11 -1.02 23.93 18.01
N HIS A 12 -1.59 23.70 16.83
CA HIS A 12 -1.90 24.70 15.81
C HIS A 12 -3.39 24.75 15.46
N LEU A 13 -4.28 24.41 16.39
CA LEU A 13 -5.73 24.38 16.19
C LEU A 13 -6.33 25.67 15.57
N PRO A 14 -5.81 26.89 15.89
CA PRO A 14 -6.32 28.11 15.26
C PRO A 14 -6.22 28.14 13.73
N LEU A 15 -5.30 27.39 13.11
CA LEU A 15 -5.15 27.34 11.65
C LEU A 15 -6.33 26.66 10.94
N PHE A 16 -7.14 25.88 11.67
CA PHE A 16 -8.24 25.09 11.12
C PHE A 16 -9.61 25.77 11.26
N ILE A 17 -9.69 26.84 12.08
CA ILE A 17 -10.96 27.48 12.42
C ILE A 17 -11.61 28.07 11.17
N GLU A 18 -12.91 27.78 10.99
CA GLU A 18 -13.78 28.26 9.89
C GLU A 18 -13.29 27.89 8.47
N LYS A 19 -12.32 26.98 8.36
CA LYS A 19 -11.85 26.46 7.06
C LYS A 19 -12.48 25.11 6.75
N SER A 20 -12.71 24.83 5.46
CA SER A 20 -12.82 23.47 4.96
C SER A 20 -11.42 22.87 4.96
N VAL A 21 -11.24 21.68 5.55
CA VAL A 21 -9.94 21.05 5.73
C VAL A 21 -9.92 19.68 5.08
N LEU A 22 -8.91 19.44 4.24
CA LEU A 22 -8.64 18.14 3.63
C LEU A 22 -7.40 17.51 4.28
N PHE A 23 -7.54 16.29 4.79
CA PHE A 23 -6.42 15.47 5.25
C PHE A 23 -6.11 14.39 4.22
N PHE A 24 -4.82 14.22 3.86
CA PHE A 24 -4.41 13.17 2.93
C PHE A 24 -2.96 12.72 3.15
N GLY A 25 -2.50 11.72 2.41
CA GLY A 25 -1.21 11.06 2.60
C GLY A 25 -1.27 9.92 3.62
N TYR A 26 -0.26 9.82 4.49
CA TYR A 26 -0.15 8.72 5.46
C TYR A 26 -0.90 9.01 6.77
N VAL A 27 -2.18 9.30 6.69
CA VAL A 27 -3.05 9.52 7.86
C VAL A 27 -3.29 8.18 8.57
N ARG A 28 -3.13 8.14 9.92
CA ARG A 28 -3.20 6.90 10.72
C ARG A 28 -4.04 6.98 11.99
N ASP A 29 -4.64 8.13 12.26
CA ASP A 29 -5.47 8.33 13.46
C ASP A 29 -6.71 9.19 13.17
N ASP A 30 -7.49 9.47 14.20
CA ASP A 30 -8.76 10.17 14.10
C ASP A 30 -8.64 11.67 14.45
N PHE A 31 -7.45 12.29 14.28
CA PHE A 31 -7.27 13.71 14.54
C PHE A 31 -8.19 14.58 13.68
N ALA A 32 -8.33 14.25 12.41
CA ALA A 32 -9.22 14.93 11.48
C ALA A 32 -10.66 15.05 12.04
N GLN A 33 -11.19 13.95 12.58
CA GLN A 33 -12.54 13.88 13.14
C GLN A 33 -12.67 14.63 14.47
N SER A 34 -11.56 14.95 15.15
CA SER A 34 -11.56 15.69 16.40
C SER A 34 -11.66 17.22 16.24
N LEU A 35 -11.54 17.73 15.02
CA LEU A 35 -11.57 19.17 14.76
C LEU A 35 -12.99 19.74 14.84
N THR A 36 -13.30 20.42 15.93
CA THR A 36 -14.62 21.01 16.18
C THR A 36 -14.80 22.42 15.64
N GLY A 37 -13.71 23.13 15.33
CA GLY A 37 -13.73 24.52 14.84
C GLY A 37 -13.66 24.66 13.32
N ALA A 38 -13.43 23.56 12.58
CA ALA A 38 -13.40 23.56 11.12
C ALA A 38 -14.83 23.67 10.54
N LYS A 39 -14.97 24.35 9.41
CA LYS A 39 -16.23 24.44 8.66
C LYS A 39 -16.66 23.07 8.13
N SER A 40 -15.71 22.30 7.61
CA SER A 40 -15.89 20.92 7.18
C SER A 40 -14.55 20.19 7.22
N VAL A 41 -14.59 18.87 7.33
CA VAL A 41 -13.42 18.02 7.32
C VAL A 41 -13.63 16.88 6.32
N SER A 42 -12.66 16.65 5.46
CA SER A 42 -12.61 15.52 4.55
C SER A 42 -11.28 14.79 4.68
N VAL A 43 -11.28 13.49 4.42
CA VAL A 43 -10.08 12.67 4.45
C VAL A 43 -10.01 11.84 3.16
N PHE A 44 -8.82 11.82 2.56
CA PHE A 44 -8.50 10.96 1.43
C PHE A 44 -7.31 10.07 1.82
N SER A 45 -7.36 8.79 1.48
CA SER A 45 -6.30 7.85 1.79
C SER A 45 -6.02 6.91 0.61
N SER A 46 -4.75 6.67 0.35
CA SER A 46 -4.32 5.58 -0.55
C SER A 46 -4.13 4.25 0.19
N TYR A 47 -4.45 4.20 1.50
CA TYR A 47 -4.30 3.02 2.35
C TYR A 47 -5.66 2.51 2.81
N PHE A 48 -6.02 1.33 2.35
CA PHE A 48 -7.34 0.75 2.57
C PHE A 48 -7.57 0.28 4.01
N ASP A 49 -6.54 -0.18 4.70
CA ASP A 49 -6.59 -0.55 6.13
C ASP A 49 -7.06 0.62 7.01
N TYR A 50 -6.70 1.85 6.66
CA TYR A 50 -7.21 3.05 7.32
C TYR A 50 -8.60 3.44 6.81
N ALA A 51 -8.83 3.36 5.50
CA ALA A 51 -10.06 3.85 4.88
C ALA A 51 -11.29 2.98 5.16
N HIS A 52 -11.18 1.64 5.06
CA HIS A 52 -12.35 0.74 5.12
C HIS A 52 -13.07 0.75 6.47
N SER A 53 -12.38 1.09 7.55
CA SER A 53 -12.97 1.19 8.89
C SER A 53 -13.69 2.53 9.16
N ARG A 54 -13.68 3.47 8.20
CA ARG A 54 -14.16 4.85 8.33
C ARG A 54 -15.02 5.27 7.15
N GLN A 55 -16.31 5.42 7.37
CA GLN A 55 -17.28 5.75 6.31
C GLN A 55 -17.03 7.09 5.58
N THR A 56 -16.29 8.01 6.20
CA THR A 56 -16.05 9.36 5.67
C THR A 56 -14.71 9.49 4.94
N VAL A 57 -13.93 8.42 4.83
CA VAL A 57 -12.64 8.41 4.16
C VAL A 57 -12.80 7.91 2.74
N GLU A 58 -12.40 8.73 1.78
CA GLU A 58 -12.33 8.33 0.37
C GLU A 58 -11.01 7.60 0.10
N PHE A 59 -11.09 6.50 -0.65
CA PHE A 59 -9.93 5.67 -0.98
C PHE A 59 -9.61 5.72 -2.48
N GLY A 60 -8.35 5.91 -2.82
CA GLY A 60 -7.92 5.92 -4.22
C GLY A 60 -6.47 6.34 -4.45
N VAL A 61 -6.12 6.49 -5.72
CA VAL A 61 -4.82 7.02 -6.18
C VAL A 61 -4.91 8.52 -6.43
N GLU A 62 -6.00 8.98 -7.04
CA GLU A 62 -6.22 10.37 -7.45
C GLU A 62 -7.14 11.06 -6.44
N ASN A 63 -6.75 12.24 -5.99
CA ASN A 63 -7.46 13.02 -4.99
C ASN A 63 -7.99 14.34 -5.59
N SER A 64 -9.24 14.35 -6.00
CA SER A 64 -9.90 15.53 -6.57
C SER A 64 -10.58 16.46 -5.54
N LYS A 65 -10.39 16.23 -4.24
CA LYS A 65 -11.03 17.04 -3.19
C LYS A 65 -10.42 18.43 -3.09
N LYS A 66 -11.28 19.42 -3.00
CA LYS A 66 -10.92 20.82 -2.77
C LYS A 66 -11.13 21.19 -1.30
N ALA A 67 -10.31 22.07 -0.76
CA ALA A 67 -10.42 22.58 0.59
C ALA A 67 -9.72 23.95 0.72
N ASP A 68 -10.12 24.77 1.69
CA ASP A 68 -9.44 26.04 1.99
C ASP A 68 -8.03 25.78 2.52
N LEU A 69 -7.85 24.71 3.30
CA LEU A 69 -6.57 24.26 3.83
C LEU A 69 -6.44 22.75 3.63
N ALA A 70 -5.31 22.31 3.08
CA ALA A 70 -4.97 20.89 3.03
C ALA A 70 -3.90 20.54 4.08
N VAL A 71 -3.92 19.30 4.56
CA VAL A 71 -2.93 18.74 5.49
C VAL A 71 -2.42 17.44 4.92
N TYR A 72 -1.15 17.40 4.56
CA TYR A 72 -0.49 16.22 4.03
C TYR A 72 0.36 15.53 5.10
N TYR A 73 0.06 14.27 5.38
CA TYR A 73 0.87 13.41 6.23
C TYR A 73 1.92 12.70 5.39
N TRP A 74 3.19 12.96 5.71
CA TRP A 74 4.33 12.47 4.94
C TRP A 74 4.46 10.94 5.05
N ALA A 75 4.46 10.26 3.90
CA ALA A 75 4.71 8.83 3.82
C ALA A 75 6.21 8.50 3.85
N LYS A 76 6.56 7.24 4.12
CA LYS A 76 7.97 6.80 4.12
C LYS A 76 8.64 6.86 2.75
N ASN A 77 7.86 6.67 1.67
CA ASN A 77 8.38 6.68 0.31
C ASN A 77 8.31 8.10 -0.28
N LYS A 78 9.47 8.68 -0.54
CA LYS A 78 9.57 10.05 -1.08
C LYS A 78 8.90 10.21 -2.46
N GLN A 79 8.96 9.18 -3.33
CA GLN A 79 8.33 9.26 -4.66
C GLN A 79 6.81 9.20 -4.57
N GLU A 80 6.27 8.47 -3.59
CA GLU A 80 4.85 8.49 -3.27
C GLU A 80 4.41 9.87 -2.81
N CYS A 81 5.15 10.49 -1.87
CA CYS A 81 4.87 11.85 -1.42
C CYS A 81 4.89 12.84 -2.59
N GLN A 82 5.86 12.71 -3.48
CA GLN A 82 5.96 13.57 -4.67
C GLN A 82 4.77 13.37 -5.61
N TYR A 83 4.37 12.13 -5.86
CA TYR A 83 3.20 11.81 -6.68
C TYR A 83 1.94 12.47 -6.11
N GLN A 84 1.61 12.19 -4.86
CA GLN A 84 0.39 12.65 -4.20
C GLN A 84 0.34 14.18 -4.07
N LEU A 85 1.45 14.82 -3.72
CA LEU A 85 1.53 16.28 -3.60
C LEU A 85 1.39 16.96 -4.95
N LEU A 86 2.11 16.52 -5.98
CA LEU A 86 2.05 17.15 -7.30
C LEU A 86 0.73 16.86 -8.01
N GLU A 87 0.16 15.68 -7.84
CA GLU A 87 -1.16 15.31 -8.37
C GLU A 87 -2.24 16.24 -7.80
N TRP A 88 -2.26 16.43 -6.48
CA TRP A 88 -3.24 17.28 -5.83
C TRP A 88 -3.02 18.77 -6.14
N LEU A 89 -1.76 19.27 -6.09
CA LEU A 89 -1.43 20.66 -6.37
C LEU A 89 -1.69 21.05 -7.83
N ALA A 90 -1.60 20.12 -8.78
CA ALA A 90 -1.91 20.39 -10.20
C ALA A 90 -3.39 20.75 -10.45
N GLN A 91 -4.27 20.45 -9.50
CA GLN A 91 -5.69 20.74 -9.55
C GLN A 91 -6.09 21.92 -8.63
N ALA A 92 -5.12 22.45 -7.88
CA ALA A 92 -5.33 23.55 -6.95
C ALA A 92 -5.19 24.92 -7.64
N GLU A 93 -5.64 25.97 -6.96
CA GLU A 93 -5.55 27.36 -7.43
C GLU A 93 -4.36 28.08 -6.73
N VAL A 94 -3.80 29.09 -7.37
CA VAL A 94 -2.79 29.95 -6.75
C VAL A 94 -3.32 30.53 -5.44
N GLY A 95 -2.50 30.53 -4.40
CA GLY A 95 -2.89 30.90 -3.05
C GLY A 95 -3.37 29.72 -2.18
N GLN A 96 -3.44 28.50 -2.74
CA GLN A 96 -3.80 27.31 -1.95
C GLN A 96 -2.81 27.10 -0.81
N GLU A 97 -3.34 27.00 0.40
CA GLU A 97 -2.57 26.68 1.61
C GLU A 97 -2.47 25.17 1.84
N LEU A 98 -1.29 24.70 2.22
CA LEU A 98 -0.99 23.32 2.53
C LEU A 98 -0.08 23.23 3.76
N LEU A 99 -0.49 22.44 4.76
CA LEU A 99 0.38 22.01 5.84
C LEU A 99 0.96 20.64 5.51
N ILE A 100 2.27 20.48 5.69
CA ILE A 100 2.94 19.18 5.51
C ILE A 100 3.55 18.78 6.84
N ILE A 101 3.17 17.61 7.35
CA ILE A 101 3.63 17.06 8.63
C ILE A 101 4.23 15.68 8.42
N GLY A 102 5.32 15.37 9.11
CA GLY A 102 5.89 14.03 9.09
C GLY A 102 7.10 13.87 9.98
N GLU A 103 7.47 12.63 10.24
CA GLU A 103 8.65 12.32 11.02
C GLU A 103 9.94 12.74 10.28
N ASN A 104 10.91 13.30 11.04
CA ASN A 104 12.21 13.68 10.48
C ASN A 104 12.96 12.47 9.90
N ARG A 105 12.83 11.29 10.51
CA ARG A 105 13.44 10.04 10.02
C ARG A 105 12.81 9.53 8.71
N ALA A 106 11.55 9.89 8.43
CA ALA A 106 10.89 9.60 7.17
C ALA A 106 11.29 10.57 6.04
N GLY A 107 12.10 11.58 6.36
CA GLY A 107 12.65 12.50 5.37
C GLY A 107 11.73 13.66 4.99
N VAL A 108 10.78 14.04 5.85
CA VAL A 108 9.82 15.13 5.59
C VAL A 108 10.51 16.44 5.17
N ARG A 109 11.73 16.73 5.69
CA ARG A 109 12.51 17.91 5.30
C ARG A 109 12.73 18.03 3.79
N SER A 110 12.71 16.93 3.06
CA SER A 110 12.88 16.97 1.60
C SER A 110 11.75 17.69 0.86
N VAL A 111 10.64 18.00 1.54
CA VAL A 111 9.52 18.77 0.99
C VAL A 111 9.93 20.19 0.63
N GLU A 112 10.86 20.81 1.38
CA GLU A 112 11.38 22.16 1.08
C GLU A 112 11.91 22.22 -0.36
N LYS A 113 12.81 21.31 -0.72
CA LYS A 113 13.36 21.22 -2.08
C LYS A 113 12.35 20.72 -3.11
N MET A 114 11.39 19.92 -2.70
CA MET A 114 10.37 19.35 -3.59
C MET A 114 9.40 20.42 -4.10
N LEU A 115 9.05 21.40 -3.25
CA LEU A 115 8.03 22.40 -3.53
C LEU A 115 8.57 23.82 -3.76
N GLU A 116 9.87 24.09 -3.57
CA GLU A 116 10.48 25.43 -3.68
C GLU A 116 10.20 26.15 -5.00
N SER A 117 10.03 25.43 -6.10
CA SER A 117 9.74 26.02 -7.42
C SER A 117 8.25 26.33 -7.63
N PHE A 118 7.39 25.85 -6.76
CA PHE A 118 5.94 25.99 -6.90
C PHE A 118 5.33 27.01 -5.93
N GLY A 119 6.06 27.45 -4.91
CA GLY A 119 5.53 28.43 -3.97
C GLY A 119 6.41 28.68 -2.76
N ASN A 120 5.85 29.38 -1.79
CA ASN A 120 6.52 29.70 -0.53
C ASN A 120 6.38 28.53 0.45
N ILE A 121 7.48 28.00 0.92
CA ILE A 121 7.51 26.96 1.95
C ILE A 121 8.33 27.41 3.15
N ALA A 122 7.80 27.22 4.35
CA ALA A 122 8.47 27.53 5.60
C ALA A 122 8.19 26.44 6.66
N LYS A 123 9.21 26.08 7.41
CA LYS A 123 9.04 25.23 8.59
C LYS A 123 8.48 26.08 9.73
N ILE A 124 7.29 25.74 10.22
CA ILE A 124 6.58 26.48 11.24
C ILE A 124 6.64 25.83 12.64
N ASP A 125 6.92 24.52 12.73
CA ASP A 125 7.11 23.82 14.00
C ASP A 125 8.06 22.62 13.88
N SER A 126 8.63 22.22 15.02
CA SER A 126 9.45 21.02 15.14
C SER A 126 9.33 20.43 16.53
N ALA A 127 8.53 19.41 16.70
CA ALA A 127 8.31 18.71 17.95
C ALA A 127 8.07 17.21 17.72
N ARG A 128 8.16 16.39 18.78
CA ARG A 128 7.87 14.95 18.71
C ARG A 128 8.67 14.22 17.60
N ARG A 129 9.88 14.69 17.26
CA ARG A 129 10.69 14.19 16.12
C ARG A 129 10.04 14.38 14.75
N CYS A 130 9.01 15.24 14.66
CA CYS A 130 8.32 15.63 13.43
C CYS A 130 8.69 17.06 13.03
N GLY A 131 8.56 17.36 11.74
CA GLY A 131 8.62 18.70 11.18
C GLY A 131 7.27 19.07 10.58
N LEU A 132 6.77 20.26 10.92
CA LEU A 132 5.57 20.86 10.33
C LEU A 132 5.98 22.00 9.42
N TYR A 133 5.51 21.98 8.18
CA TYR A 133 5.76 22.96 7.14
C TYR A 133 4.46 23.59 6.68
N HIS A 134 4.48 24.88 6.45
CA HIS A 134 3.42 25.60 5.76
C HIS A 134 3.90 25.93 4.34
N PHE A 135 3.03 25.68 3.37
CA PHE A 135 3.26 25.97 1.95
C PHE A 135 2.08 26.76 1.38
N GLU A 136 2.39 27.75 0.56
CA GLU A 136 1.43 28.54 -0.22
C GLU A 136 1.77 28.42 -1.70
N LEU A 137 0.83 27.94 -2.50
CA LEU A 137 1.01 27.70 -3.93
C LEU A 137 1.06 29.03 -4.71
N GLN A 138 2.12 29.25 -5.48
CA GLN A 138 2.28 30.40 -6.38
C GLN A 138 2.27 30.00 -7.85
N ASN A 139 2.82 28.84 -8.16
CA ASN A 139 2.92 28.33 -9.53
C ASN A 139 2.35 26.92 -9.55
N VAL A 140 1.22 26.72 -10.25
CA VAL A 140 0.55 25.41 -10.35
C VAL A 140 1.46 24.43 -11.11
N PRO A 141 1.82 23.27 -10.52
CA PRO A 141 2.64 22.28 -11.19
C PRO A 141 1.89 21.62 -12.35
N THR A 142 2.61 21.22 -13.39
CA THR A 142 2.08 20.29 -14.39
C THR A 142 2.32 18.88 -13.90
N PHE A 143 1.25 18.10 -13.72
CA PHE A 143 1.31 16.70 -13.32
C PHE A 143 1.09 15.78 -14.53
N ASN A 144 1.92 14.74 -14.60
CA ASN A 144 1.76 13.64 -15.55
C ASN A 144 2.09 12.33 -14.85
N SER A 145 1.06 11.53 -14.57
CA SER A 145 1.19 10.24 -13.87
C SER A 145 2.12 9.26 -14.57
N GLU A 146 2.20 9.30 -15.92
CA GLU A 146 3.08 8.40 -16.69
C GLU A 146 4.56 8.54 -16.34
N LYS A 147 5.01 9.71 -15.86
CA LYS A 147 6.40 9.92 -15.43
C LYS A 147 6.75 9.17 -14.13
N PHE A 148 5.76 8.70 -13.40
CA PHE A 148 5.94 7.97 -12.15
C PHE A 148 5.87 6.45 -12.33
N TRP A 149 5.36 5.99 -13.45
CA TRP A 149 5.33 4.57 -13.77
C TRP A 149 6.74 4.06 -14.05
N LYS A 150 7.05 2.91 -13.46
CA LYS A 150 8.22 2.10 -13.80
C LYS A 150 7.75 0.79 -14.40
N SER A 151 8.57 0.20 -15.25
CA SER A 151 8.31 -1.14 -15.78
C SER A 151 9.60 -1.93 -15.94
N TYR A 152 9.47 -3.25 -15.91
CA TYR A 152 10.56 -4.18 -16.24
C TYR A 152 9.99 -5.45 -16.84
N GLU A 153 10.83 -6.15 -17.61
CA GLU A 153 10.46 -7.41 -18.26
C GLU A 153 10.74 -8.61 -17.36
N LEU A 154 9.81 -9.55 -17.31
CA LEU A 154 9.92 -10.80 -16.59
C LEU A 154 9.26 -11.94 -17.40
N ASN A 155 10.05 -12.83 -18.03
CA ASN A 155 9.55 -14.03 -18.73
C ASN A 155 8.33 -13.74 -19.62
N ASP A 156 8.44 -12.92 -20.62
CA ASP A 156 7.35 -12.52 -21.54
C ASP A 156 6.20 -11.75 -20.84
N LEU A 157 6.43 -11.19 -19.68
CA LEU A 157 5.53 -10.28 -19.00
C LEU A 157 6.20 -8.92 -18.81
N THR A 158 5.48 -7.85 -19.05
CA THR A 158 5.89 -6.50 -18.65
C THR A 158 5.19 -6.16 -17.32
N ILE A 159 5.96 -5.95 -16.27
CA ILE A 159 5.47 -5.60 -14.94
C ILE A 159 5.48 -4.08 -14.80
N PHE A 160 4.36 -3.50 -14.37
CA PHE A 160 4.20 -2.06 -14.15
C PHE A 160 4.03 -1.74 -12.67
N ALA A 161 4.67 -0.66 -12.23
CA ALA A 161 4.57 -0.23 -10.84
C ALA A 161 4.56 1.29 -10.69
N LEU A 162 3.66 1.80 -9.85
CA LEU A 162 3.69 3.14 -9.29
C LEU A 162 4.65 3.25 -8.09
N PRO A 163 4.96 4.46 -7.60
CA PRO A 163 5.77 4.65 -6.39
C PRO A 163 5.25 3.87 -5.18
N ALA A 164 6.15 3.52 -4.27
CA ALA A 164 5.91 2.75 -3.03
C ALA A 164 5.44 1.30 -3.23
N VAL A 165 5.22 0.85 -4.45
CA VAL A 165 4.84 -0.55 -4.72
C VAL A 165 6.07 -1.44 -4.62
N PHE A 166 5.92 -2.56 -3.91
CA PHE A 166 6.99 -3.56 -3.76
C PHE A 166 7.39 -4.19 -5.10
N SER A 167 8.67 -4.51 -5.27
CA SER A 167 9.23 -5.01 -6.54
C SER A 167 9.00 -4.10 -7.75
N SER A 168 9.09 -2.78 -7.55
CA SER A 168 8.79 -1.80 -8.60
C SER A 168 9.87 -1.68 -9.70
N ALA A 169 11.08 -2.20 -9.49
CA ALA A 169 12.20 -2.04 -10.41
C ALA A 169 12.80 -3.37 -10.90
N GLU A 170 12.64 -4.43 -10.11
CA GLU A 170 13.16 -5.77 -10.41
C GLU A 170 12.41 -6.84 -9.61
N LEU A 171 12.54 -8.09 -10.03
CA LEU A 171 11.97 -9.24 -9.33
C LEU A 171 12.66 -9.45 -7.98
N ASP A 172 11.89 -9.37 -6.90
CA ASP A 172 12.38 -9.71 -5.55
C ASP A 172 12.80 -11.17 -5.44
N SER A 173 13.86 -11.43 -4.69
CA SER A 173 14.43 -12.78 -4.54
C SER A 173 13.51 -13.76 -3.79
N GLY A 174 12.68 -13.28 -2.86
CA GLY A 174 11.63 -14.10 -2.21
C GLY A 174 10.54 -14.49 -3.20
N THR A 175 10.04 -13.52 -3.96
CA THR A 175 9.07 -13.76 -5.04
C THR A 175 9.62 -14.73 -6.10
N LYS A 176 10.89 -14.58 -6.50
CA LYS A 176 11.56 -15.52 -7.40
C LYS A 176 11.59 -16.95 -6.86
N LEU A 177 11.92 -17.12 -5.58
CA LEU A 177 11.92 -18.41 -4.91
C LEU A 177 10.50 -19.00 -4.84
N LEU A 178 9.50 -18.18 -4.50
CA LEU A 178 8.10 -18.62 -4.47
C LEU A 178 7.62 -19.11 -5.84
N LEU A 179 7.85 -18.33 -6.90
CA LEU A 179 7.47 -18.70 -8.27
C LEU A 179 8.17 -19.97 -8.77
N SER A 180 9.38 -20.24 -8.32
CA SER A 180 10.11 -21.47 -8.69
C SER A 180 9.48 -22.76 -8.15
N THR A 181 8.54 -22.66 -7.21
CA THR A 181 7.82 -23.82 -6.65
C THR A 181 6.58 -24.22 -7.47
N PHE A 182 6.26 -23.51 -8.55
CA PHE A 182 5.13 -23.82 -9.43
C PHE A 182 5.64 -24.36 -10.77
N HIS A 183 5.32 -25.61 -11.08
CA HIS A 183 5.73 -26.26 -12.32
C HIS A 183 4.54 -26.46 -13.26
N LYS A 184 4.74 -26.31 -14.58
CA LYS A 184 3.66 -26.53 -15.57
C LYS A 184 3.00 -27.90 -15.44
N ALA A 185 3.77 -28.91 -15.03
CA ALA A 185 3.27 -30.27 -14.79
C ALA A 185 2.26 -30.36 -13.64
N ASP A 186 2.22 -29.38 -12.72
CA ASP A 186 1.29 -29.37 -11.60
C ASP A 186 -0.16 -29.18 -12.03
N GLY A 187 -0.37 -28.60 -13.24
CA GLY A 187 -1.70 -28.45 -13.84
C GLY A 187 -2.65 -27.58 -13.01
N LEU A 188 -2.14 -26.52 -12.34
CA LEU A 188 -2.91 -25.68 -11.45
C LEU A 188 -4.17 -25.14 -12.13
N THR A 189 -5.32 -25.31 -11.47
CA THR A 189 -6.64 -24.83 -11.89
C THR A 189 -7.41 -24.33 -10.67
N GLY A 190 -8.65 -23.85 -10.86
CA GLY A 190 -9.48 -23.38 -9.78
C GLY A 190 -9.26 -21.94 -9.42
N LYS A 191 -9.67 -21.54 -8.19
CA LYS A 191 -9.60 -20.16 -7.69
C LYS A 191 -8.27 -19.91 -6.99
N VAL A 192 -7.57 -18.89 -7.41
CA VAL A 192 -6.27 -18.48 -6.84
C VAL A 192 -6.37 -17.06 -6.33
N LEU A 193 -5.92 -16.84 -5.10
CA LEU A 193 -5.79 -15.52 -4.48
C LEU A 193 -4.31 -15.16 -4.32
N ASP A 194 -3.88 -14.05 -4.93
CA ASP A 194 -2.60 -13.38 -4.66
C ASP A 194 -2.84 -12.28 -3.63
N LEU A 195 -2.48 -12.54 -2.38
CA LEU A 195 -2.75 -11.68 -1.23
C LEU A 195 -1.53 -10.78 -0.92
N GLY A 196 -1.71 -9.45 -0.98
CA GLY A 196 -0.62 -8.48 -0.95
C GLY A 196 0.12 -8.44 -2.29
N CYS A 197 -0.63 -8.26 -3.38
CA CYS A 197 -0.15 -8.50 -4.74
C CYS A 197 0.89 -7.49 -5.25
N GLY A 198 1.02 -6.31 -4.64
CA GLY A 198 1.97 -5.28 -5.05
C GLY A 198 1.84 -4.89 -6.52
N ALA A 199 2.89 -5.10 -7.31
CA ALA A 199 2.88 -4.87 -8.78
C ALA A 199 2.18 -5.98 -9.57
N GLY A 200 1.65 -7.01 -8.92
CA GLY A 200 0.95 -8.12 -9.56
C GLY A 200 1.86 -9.23 -10.10
N VAL A 201 3.11 -9.27 -9.67
CA VAL A 201 4.13 -10.19 -10.22
C VAL A 201 3.72 -11.65 -10.06
N ILE A 202 3.28 -12.05 -8.87
CA ILE A 202 2.92 -13.45 -8.57
C ILE A 202 1.67 -13.84 -9.35
N GLY A 203 0.59 -13.06 -9.19
CA GLY A 203 -0.69 -13.33 -9.86
C GLY A 203 -0.56 -13.38 -11.38
N ALA A 204 0.11 -12.39 -12.00
CA ALA A 204 0.32 -12.36 -13.44
C ALA A 204 1.16 -13.55 -13.93
N SER A 205 2.24 -13.91 -13.22
CA SER A 205 3.07 -15.07 -13.55
C SER A 205 2.29 -16.38 -13.49
N LEU A 206 1.48 -16.57 -12.42
CA LEU A 206 0.64 -17.75 -12.30
C LEU A 206 -0.44 -17.81 -13.38
N LYS A 207 -1.12 -16.68 -13.67
CA LYS A 207 -2.14 -16.62 -14.72
C LYS A 207 -1.56 -16.90 -16.11
N LYS A 208 -0.37 -16.38 -16.41
CA LYS A 208 0.36 -16.67 -17.67
C LYS A 208 0.71 -18.14 -17.79
N GLN A 209 1.22 -18.75 -16.72
CA GLN A 209 1.65 -20.15 -16.70
C GLN A 209 0.46 -21.13 -16.68
N PHE A 210 -0.63 -20.77 -15.99
CA PHE A 210 -1.83 -21.57 -15.79
C PHE A 210 -3.10 -20.81 -16.24
N PRO A 211 -3.37 -20.69 -17.54
CA PRO A 211 -4.45 -19.84 -18.05
C PRO A 211 -5.86 -20.19 -17.51
N LYS A 212 -6.06 -21.41 -17.02
CA LYS A 212 -7.36 -21.89 -16.51
C LYS A 212 -7.68 -21.45 -15.08
N ILE A 213 -6.74 -20.85 -14.34
CA ILE A 213 -7.05 -20.36 -13.00
C ILE A 213 -8.01 -19.16 -13.05
N LYS A 214 -8.85 -19.04 -12.03
CA LYS A 214 -9.63 -17.83 -11.75
C LYS A 214 -8.86 -17.00 -10.73
N LEU A 215 -8.20 -15.95 -11.22
CA LEU A 215 -7.28 -15.13 -10.43
C LEU A 215 -8.03 -13.99 -9.74
N THR A 216 -7.84 -13.87 -8.44
CA THR A 216 -8.14 -12.69 -7.62
C THR A 216 -6.85 -12.19 -7.01
N MET A 217 -6.65 -10.90 -7.00
CA MET A 217 -5.48 -10.21 -6.44
C MET A 217 -5.96 -9.13 -5.49
N SER A 218 -5.29 -8.95 -4.36
CA SER A 218 -5.67 -7.92 -3.40
C SER A 218 -4.47 -7.24 -2.75
N ASP A 219 -4.65 -5.96 -2.42
CA ASP A 219 -3.66 -5.17 -1.68
C ASP A 219 -4.36 -4.10 -0.85
N ILE A 220 -3.66 -3.57 0.17
CA ILE A 220 -4.15 -2.45 0.98
C ILE A 220 -3.86 -1.09 0.32
N HIS A 221 -2.91 -1.03 -0.62
CA HIS A 221 -2.41 0.22 -1.17
C HIS A 221 -3.01 0.49 -2.56
N ALA A 222 -3.62 1.65 -2.74
CA ALA A 222 -4.26 2.04 -4.00
C ALA A 222 -3.30 2.00 -5.20
N MET A 223 -2.04 2.41 -5.00
CA MET A 223 -1.02 2.36 -6.06
C MET A 223 -0.64 0.91 -6.43
N ALA A 224 -0.65 -0.03 -5.48
CA ALA A 224 -0.44 -1.44 -5.76
C ALA A 224 -1.59 -2.02 -6.59
N ILE A 225 -2.83 -1.68 -6.24
CA ILE A 225 -4.02 -2.07 -7.00
C ILE A 225 -3.98 -1.54 -8.43
N ALA A 226 -3.64 -0.26 -8.62
CA ALA A 226 -3.48 0.34 -9.94
C ALA A 226 -2.35 -0.35 -10.75
N SER A 227 -1.25 -0.67 -10.08
CA SER A 227 -0.10 -1.36 -10.68
C SER A 227 -0.45 -2.75 -11.14
N SER A 228 -1.10 -3.54 -10.29
CA SER A 228 -1.57 -4.90 -10.62
C SER A 228 -2.59 -4.89 -11.76
N LYS A 229 -3.53 -3.95 -11.77
CA LYS A 229 -4.49 -3.78 -12.88
C LYS A 229 -3.79 -3.50 -14.20
N ARG A 230 -2.81 -2.56 -14.21
CA ARG A 230 -2.03 -2.24 -15.40
C ARG A 230 -1.18 -3.44 -15.84
N THR A 231 -0.52 -4.14 -14.92
CA THR A 231 0.23 -5.36 -15.24
C THR A 231 -0.65 -6.41 -15.90
N LEU A 232 -1.85 -6.69 -15.41
CA LEU A 232 -2.75 -7.63 -16.06
C LEU A 232 -3.19 -7.15 -17.45
N SER A 233 -3.65 -5.92 -17.56
CA SER A 233 -4.19 -5.34 -18.80
C SER A 233 -3.16 -5.29 -19.92
N GLU A 234 -1.95 -4.81 -19.64
CA GLU A 234 -0.87 -4.70 -20.64
C GLU A 234 -0.34 -6.08 -21.12
N ASN A 235 -0.53 -7.13 -20.33
CA ASN A 235 -0.18 -8.49 -20.68
C ASN A 235 -1.37 -9.32 -21.20
N ALA A 236 -2.53 -8.70 -21.44
CA ALA A 236 -3.78 -9.36 -21.87
C ALA A 236 -4.16 -10.55 -20.97
N LEU A 237 -4.00 -10.39 -19.65
CA LEU A 237 -4.35 -11.38 -18.63
C LEU A 237 -5.64 -10.98 -17.92
N GLU A 238 -6.51 -11.95 -17.67
CA GLU A 238 -7.74 -11.79 -16.92
C GLU A 238 -7.52 -12.08 -15.44
N GLY A 239 -8.06 -11.20 -14.58
CA GLY A 239 -8.06 -11.35 -13.14
C GLY A 239 -8.81 -10.21 -12.46
N GLU A 240 -9.37 -10.47 -11.30
CA GLU A 240 -9.98 -9.46 -10.45
C GLU A 240 -8.91 -8.84 -9.55
N VAL A 241 -8.92 -7.51 -9.41
CA VAL A 241 -8.01 -6.79 -8.50
C VAL A 241 -8.83 -5.87 -7.61
N LEU A 242 -8.76 -6.07 -6.29
CA LEU A 242 -9.56 -5.36 -5.31
C LEU A 242 -8.74 -4.89 -4.10
N ALA A 243 -9.30 -3.91 -3.37
CA ALA A 243 -8.73 -3.43 -2.11
C ALA A 243 -9.17 -4.35 -0.97
N SER A 244 -8.23 -4.78 -0.12
CA SER A 244 -8.52 -5.53 1.09
C SER A 244 -7.42 -5.37 2.12
N ASP A 245 -7.80 -5.17 3.37
CA ASP A 245 -6.90 -5.35 4.51
C ASP A 245 -6.94 -6.83 4.89
N VAL A 246 -5.87 -7.54 4.53
CA VAL A 246 -5.79 -9.00 4.54
C VAL A 246 -7.05 -9.61 3.89
N PHE A 247 -7.97 -10.18 4.65
CA PHE A 247 -9.20 -10.81 4.14
C PHE A 247 -10.47 -9.96 4.34
N SER A 248 -10.36 -8.71 4.76
CA SER A 248 -11.52 -7.88 5.13
C SER A 248 -12.60 -7.77 4.04
N HIS A 249 -12.19 -7.83 2.77
CA HIS A 249 -13.05 -7.71 1.59
C HIS A 249 -12.86 -8.87 0.61
N ILE A 250 -12.33 -9.99 1.10
CA ILE A 250 -12.17 -11.22 0.30
C ILE A 250 -13.36 -12.13 0.53
N GLU A 251 -14.12 -12.39 -0.53
CA GLU A 251 -15.28 -13.26 -0.49
C GLU A 251 -14.98 -14.66 -1.05
N GLY A 252 -15.60 -15.66 -0.47
CA GLY A 252 -15.54 -17.04 -0.94
C GLY A 252 -14.31 -17.81 -0.47
N ARG A 253 -14.03 -18.91 -1.17
CA ARG A 253 -12.92 -19.83 -0.87
C ARG A 253 -12.08 -20.08 -2.09
N PHE A 254 -10.78 -20.31 -1.87
CA PHE A 254 -9.76 -20.47 -2.89
C PHE A 254 -9.11 -21.85 -2.80
N ASP A 255 -8.67 -22.36 -3.93
CA ASP A 255 -7.92 -23.61 -4.02
C ASP A 255 -6.44 -23.36 -3.70
N LEU A 256 -5.99 -22.12 -3.95
CA LEU A 256 -4.66 -21.65 -3.57
C LEU A 256 -4.74 -20.19 -3.09
N ILE A 257 -4.14 -19.92 -1.95
CA ILE A 257 -3.78 -18.58 -1.50
C ILE A 257 -2.27 -18.47 -1.55
N VAL A 258 -1.75 -17.48 -2.27
CA VAL A 258 -0.31 -17.23 -2.39
C VAL A 258 0.01 -15.83 -1.90
N SER A 259 1.15 -15.67 -1.19
CA SER A 259 1.57 -14.35 -0.69
C SER A 259 3.09 -14.26 -0.52
N ASN A 260 3.62 -13.07 -0.79
CA ASN A 260 4.90 -12.61 -0.30
C ASN A 260 4.66 -11.41 0.63
N PRO A 261 4.32 -11.65 1.89
CA PRO A 261 3.89 -10.59 2.81
C PRO A 261 5.05 -9.65 3.17
N PRO A 262 4.76 -8.39 3.59
CA PRO A 262 5.79 -7.41 3.94
C PRO A 262 6.61 -7.85 5.17
N PHE A 263 7.94 -7.68 5.11
CA PHE A 263 8.86 -8.07 6.20
C PHE A 263 9.49 -6.87 6.93
N HIS A 264 9.26 -5.64 6.47
CA HIS A 264 10.06 -4.46 6.86
C HIS A 264 9.26 -3.27 7.40
N ASP A 265 7.95 -3.30 7.43
CA ASP A 265 7.11 -2.16 7.87
C ASP A 265 6.84 -2.16 9.38
N GLY A 266 7.88 -1.82 10.18
CA GLY A 266 7.76 -1.83 11.64
C GLY A 266 7.52 -3.25 12.16
N VAL A 267 8.44 -3.79 12.96
CA VAL A 267 8.47 -5.22 13.33
C VAL A 267 7.13 -5.72 13.88
N ASP A 268 6.39 -4.89 14.61
CA ASP A 268 5.14 -5.29 15.26
C ASP A 268 3.93 -5.32 14.29
N THR A 269 3.77 -4.31 13.43
CA THR A 269 2.60 -4.21 12.51
C THR A 269 2.68 -5.20 11.35
N ALA A 270 3.87 -5.41 10.78
CA ALA A 270 4.07 -6.38 9.71
C ALA A 270 3.89 -7.82 10.22
N TYR A 271 4.39 -8.12 11.43
CA TYR A 271 4.19 -9.41 12.06
C TYR A 271 2.71 -9.71 12.32
N GLN A 272 1.97 -8.75 12.85
CA GLN A 272 0.53 -8.87 13.09
C GLN A 272 -0.27 -9.14 11.79
N ALA A 273 0.09 -8.46 10.70
CA ALA A 273 -0.58 -8.69 9.41
C ALA A 273 -0.35 -10.11 8.90
N VAL A 274 0.86 -10.65 9.02
CA VAL A 274 1.17 -12.03 8.62
C VAL A 274 0.55 -13.05 9.58
N GLU A 275 0.53 -12.79 10.87
CA GLU A 275 -0.18 -13.63 11.84
C GLU A 275 -1.68 -13.72 11.48
N ASN A 276 -2.32 -12.58 11.22
CA ASN A 276 -3.71 -12.53 10.77
C ASN A 276 -3.90 -13.29 9.44
N LEU A 277 -2.97 -13.13 8.48
CA LEU A 277 -3.00 -13.87 7.23
C LEU A 277 -3.00 -15.38 7.48
N ILE A 278 -2.05 -15.90 8.25
CA ILE A 278 -1.91 -17.35 8.49
C ILE A 278 -3.11 -17.90 9.24
N LEU A 279 -3.55 -17.23 10.31
CA LEU A 279 -4.65 -17.68 11.15
C LEU A 279 -6.00 -17.66 10.43
N GLN A 280 -6.24 -16.71 9.54
CA GLN A 280 -7.51 -16.56 8.82
C GLN A 280 -7.54 -17.32 7.49
N ALA A 281 -6.39 -17.63 6.88
CA ALA A 281 -6.31 -18.26 5.56
C ALA A 281 -7.14 -19.53 5.46
N LYS A 282 -7.17 -20.35 6.52
CA LYS A 282 -7.95 -21.58 6.56
C LYS A 282 -9.45 -21.38 6.30
N ASN A 283 -10.01 -20.26 6.75
CA ASN A 283 -11.42 -19.91 6.53
C ASN A 283 -11.72 -19.55 5.06
N HIS A 284 -10.69 -19.14 4.33
CA HIS A 284 -10.75 -18.74 2.91
C HIS A 284 -10.20 -19.80 1.96
N LEU A 285 -9.86 -20.99 2.45
CA LEU A 285 -9.45 -22.13 1.63
C LEU A 285 -10.59 -23.14 1.44
N THR A 286 -10.65 -23.74 0.26
CA THR A 286 -11.46 -24.94 0.01
C THR A 286 -10.89 -26.12 0.80
N GLN A 287 -11.66 -27.21 0.92
CA GLN A 287 -11.13 -28.45 1.48
C GLN A 287 -9.97 -28.96 0.60
N GLY A 288 -8.82 -29.22 1.21
CA GLY A 288 -7.58 -29.55 0.50
C GLY A 288 -6.89 -28.36 -0.19
N GLY A 289 -7.46 -27.15 -0.09
CA GLY A 289 -6.84 -25.94 -0.60
C GLY A 289 -5.54 -25.61 0.14
N GLU A 290 -4.67 -24.85 -0.51
CA GLU A 290 -3.30 -24.61 -0.07
C GLU A 290 -3.05 -23.14 0.23
N LEU A 291 -2.40 -22.84 1.36
CA LEU A 291 -1.69 -21.59 1.60
C LEU A 291 -0.22 -21.80 1.25
N ARG A 292 0.31 -20.98 0.30
CA ARG A 292 1.74 -20.99 -0.06
C ARG A 292 2.32 -19.60 0.14
N ILE A 293 3.24 -19.46 1.10
CA ILE A 293 3.85 -18.18 1.46
C ILE A 293 5.37 -18.26 1.43
N VAL A 294 6.01 -17.15 1.04
CA VAL A 294 7.46 -16.99 1.21
C VAL A 294 7.73 -16.08 2.41
N ALA A 295 8.76 -16.39 3.17
CA ALA A 295 9.16 -15.63 4.35
C ALA A 295 10.68 -15.63 4.52
N ASN A 296 11.21 -14.63 5.24
CA ASN A 296 12.57 -14.67 5.72
C ASN A 296 12.79 -15.91 6.61
N ALA A 297 13.92 -16.61 6.40
CA ALA A 297 14.19 -17.93 6.99
C ALA A 297 14.25 -17.94 8.53
N PHE A 298 14.44 -16.77 9.16
CA PHE A 298 14.54 -16.61 10.62
C PHE A 298 13.22 -16.28 11.31
N LEU A 299 12.14 -16.02 10.55
CA LEU A 299 10.84 -15.65 11.11
C LEU A 299 10.12 -16.89 11.70
N PRO A 300 9.40 -16.76 12.84
CA PRO A 300 8.76 -17.87 13.54
C PRO A 300 7.42 -18.31 12.91
N TYR A 301 7.35 -18.35 11.57
CA TYR A 301 6.13 -18.76 10.86
C TYR A 301 5.83 -20.26 10.93
N PRO A 302 6.81 -21.17 11.07
CA PRO A 302 6.50 -22.59 11.27
C PRO A 302 5.50 -22.87 12.39
N ASP A 303 5.70 -22.26 13.56
CA ASP A 303 4.83 -22.46 14.73
C ASP A 303 3.41 -21.94 14.49
N LEU A 304 3.27 -20.80 13.80
CA LEU A 304 1.97 -20.24 13.40
C LEU A 304 1.25 -21.15 12.39
N LEU A 305 1.97 -21.64 11.38
CA LEU A 305 1.43 -22.55 10.37
C LEU A 305 0.97 -23.87 10.99
N ASP A 306 1.78 -24.46 11.88
CA ASP A 306 1.41 -25.70 12.57
C ASP A 306 0.23 -25.49 13.50
N SER A 307 0.14 -24.35 14.18
CA SER A 307 -1.01 -23.99 15.02
C SER A 307 -2.30 -23.86 14.20
N ALA A 308 -2.24 -23.22 13.02
CA ALA A 308 -3.42 -22.98 12.18
C ALA A 308 -3.84 -24.19 11.34
N PHE A 309 -2.89 -24.96 10.79
CA PHE A 309 -3.12 -26.02 9.83
C PHE A 309 -2.82 -27.43 10.34
N GLY A 310 -2.17 -27.55 11.50
CA GLY A 310 -1.71 -28.81 12.09
C GLY A 310 -0.34 -29.28 11.59
N LYS A 311 0.03 -28.93 10.36
CA LYS A 311 1.34 -29.19 9.77
C LYS A 311 1.62 -28.25 8.60
N HIS A 312 2.89 -28.04 8.32
CA HIS A 312 3.35 -27.36 7.11
C HIS A 312 4.48 -28.14 6.43
N GLU A 313 4.80 -27.75 5.21
CA GLU A 313 5.95 -28.23 4.45
C GLU A 313 6.82 -27.06 4.00
N VAL A 314 8.15 -27.25 3.97
CA VAL A 314 9.08 -26.31 3.34
C VAL A 314 9.32 -26.81 1.92
N VAL A 315 8.67 -26.17 0.93
CA VAL A 315 8.71 -26.62 -0.49
C VAL A 315 9.89 -26.03 -1.25
N ALA A 316 10.50 -24.93 -0.77
CA ALA A 316 11.76 -24.40 -1.28
C ALA A 316 12.46 -23.60 -0.18
N LYS A 317 13.80 -23.51 -0.28
CA LYS A 317 14.62 -22.72 0.64
C LYS A 317 15.84 -22.11 -0.05
N SER A 318 16.25 -20.95 0.42
CA SER A 318 17.53 -20.31 0.12
C SER A 318 18.21 -19.91 1.45
N THR A 319 19.34 -19.22 1.39
CA THR A 319 20.01 -18.69 2.59
C THR A 319 19.17 -17.64 3.31
N LYS A 320 18.33 -16.89 2.59
CA LYS A 320 17.53 -15.78 3.13
C LYS A 320 16.06 -16.11 3.31
N PHE A 321 15.49 -16.98 2.45
CA PHE A 321 14.06 -17.21 2.37
C PHE A 321 13.70 -18.69 2.44
N LYS A 322 12.50 -18.97 2.94
CA LYS A 322 11.81 -20.26 2.84
C LYS A 322 10.44 -20.07 2.25
N VAL A 323 10.00 -21.03 1.44
CA VAL A 323 8.62 -21.12 0.95
C VAL A 323 7.93 -22.22 1.72
N TYR A 324 6.86 -21.85 2.39
CA TYR A 324 6.03 -22.76 3.17
C TYR A 324 4.74 -23.09 2.41
N SER A 325 4.30 -24.33 2.53
CA SER A 325 3.02 -24.85 2.06
C SER A 325 2.26 -25.44 3.24
N ALA A 326 1.00 -25.04 3.42
CA ALA A 326 0.09 -25.63 4.41
C ALA A 326 -1.28 -25.87 3.77
N ARG A 327 -1.91 -27.01 4.06
CA ARG A 327 -3.18 -27.43 3.45
C ARG A 327 -4.32 -27.47 4.47
N ASN A 328 -5.52 -27.03 4.01
CA ASN A 328 -6.74 -27.07 4.79
C ASN A 328 -7.36 -28.49 4.80
#